data_109d3d406e1c357a2c164b11d349e711
#
_entry.id   109d3d406e1c357a2c164b11d349e711
#
_cell.length_a   1.000
_cell.length_b   1.000
_cell.length_c   1.000
_cell.angle_alpha   90.00
_cell.angle_beta   90.00
_cell.angle_gamma   90.00
#
_symmetry.space_group_name_H-M   'P 1'
#
loop_
_entity.id
_entity.type
_entity.pdbx_description
1 polymer ?
#
loop_
_entity_poly.entity_id
_entity_poly.type
_entity_poly.pdbx_seq_one_letter_code
_entity_poly.pdbx_strand_id
1 'polypeptide(L)'
;IFSSKDLCLVNEIPEIVDLGIDSLKIEGRLKTEYYLATVINAYRNAIDDYMKDPENYNADKYMKELEKTKTRGLTTFYFNDRNNKDFQEYEGKQYNPNFEFGGKVVETVNGKTSVEIKNKLSVGDEMEIIIPGKIEVVKFKIEKLWDYETDEEIETINPGVKDQKVK
;
A
#
# COMPACT_ATOMS: atom_id res chain seq x y z
N ILE A 1 -21.12 14.56 7.79
CA ILE A 1 -20.01 15.21 7.03
C ILE A 1 -19.90 14.43 5.74
N PHE A 2 -20.13 15.09 4.61
CA PHE A 2 -19.95 14.48 3.30
C PHE A 2 -18.46 14.31 3.03
N SER A 3 -18.05 13.09 2.72
CA SER A 3 -16.66 12.77 2.38
C SER A 3 -16.60 12.13 1.00
N SER A 4 -15.71 12.60 0.14
CA SER A 4 -15.48 11.97 -1.15
C SER A 4 -14.79 10.63 -0.99
N LYS A 5 -15.18 9.65 -1.80
CA LYS A 5 -14.40 8.42 -2.01
C LYS A 5 -13.05 8.76 -2.66
N ASP A 6 -12.11 7.86 -2.59
CA ASP A 6 -10.80 8.05 -3.23
C ASP A 6 -10.90 7.71 -4.74
N LEU A 7 -10.40 8.61 -5.61
CA LEU A 7 -10.33 8.35 -7.05
C LEU A 7 -9.33 7.23 -7.33
N CYS A 8 -9.79 6.19 -8.03
CA CYS A 8 -8.95 5.10 -8.48
C CYS A 8 -9.23 4.81 -9.96
N LEU A 9 -8.20 4.89 -10.79
CA LEU A 9 -8.26 4.66 -12.23
C LEU A 9 -7.30 3.54 -12.67
N VAL A 10 -7.03 2.58 -11.81
CA VAL A 10 -6.11 1.49 -12.15
C VAL A 10 -6.67 0.56 -13.23
N ASN A 11 -7.99 0.42 -13.30
CA ASN A 11 -8.65 -0.33 -14.37
C ASN A 11 -8.59 0.40 -15.71
N GLU A 12 -8.49 1.72 -15.68
CA GLU A 12 -8.50 2.61 -16.85
C GLU A 12 -7.08 2.92 -17.37
N ILE A 13 -6.05 2.29 -16.81
CA ILE A 13 -4.66 2.46 -17.28
C ILE A 13 -4.50 2.20 -18.79
N PRO A 14 -5.13 1.17 -19.38
CA PRO A 14 -5.08 0.99 -20.82
C PRO A 14 -5.52 2.24 -21.61
N GLU A 15 -6.71 2.77 -21.30
CA GLU A 15 -7.23 3.96 -21.97
C GLU A 15 -6.35 5.20 -21.74
N ILE A 16 -5.87 5.39 -20.50
CA ILE A 16 -5.01 6.54 -20.14
C ILE A 16 -3.69 6.51 -20.92
N VAL A 17 -3.07 5.33 -21.04
CA VAL A 17 -1.81 5.16 -21.78
C VAL A 17 -2.03 5.35 -23.28
N ASP A 18 -3.09 4.76 -23.83
CA ASP A 18 -3.42 4.85 -25.27
C ASP A 18 -3.79 6.28 -25.71
N LEU A 19 -4.32 7.08 -24.78
CA LEU A 19 -4.53 8.52 -25.01
C LEU A 19 -3.23 9.35 -25.07
N GLY A 20 -2.09 8.75 -24.75
CA GLY A 20 -0.80 9.42 -24.78
C GLY A 20 -0.59 10.45 -23.68
N ILE A 21 -1.15 10.21 -22.50
CA ILE A 21 -0.97 11.09 -21.33
C ILE A 21 0.45 10.94 -20.78
N ASP A 22 1.21 12.02 -20.76
CA ASP A 22 2.64 12.01 -20.39
C ASP A 22 2.91 11.74 -18.92
N SER A 23 1.97 12.13 -18.01
CA SER A 23 2.20 11.95 -16.58
C SER A 23 0.89 11.86 -15.78
N LEU A 24 0.93 11.07 -14.70
CA LEU A 24 -0.15 10.95 -13.74
C LEU A 24 0.29 11.54 -12.39
N LYS A 25 -0.57 12.37 -11.80
CA LYS A 25 -0.34 12.91 -10.46
C LYS A 25 -1.11 12.10 -9.42
N ILE A 26 -0.39 11.58 -8.43
CA ILE A 26 -0.98 10.91 -7.26
C ILE A 26 -1.02 11.92 -6.11
N GLU A 27 -2.20 12.10 -5.49
CA GLU A 27 -2.36 12.94 -4.31
C GLU A 27 -2.32 12.08 -3.05
N GLY A 28 -1.38 12.39 -2.18
CA GLY A 28 -1.16 11.63 -0.94
C GLY A 28 -0.67 12.47 0.23
N ARG A 29 -0.80 13.81 0.16
CA ARG A 29 -0.26 14.75 1.17
C ARG A 29 -0.64 14.43 2.60
N LEU A 30 -1.85 13.94 2.84
CA LEU A 30 -2.37 13.60 4.16
C LEU A 30 -2.44 12.07 4.40
N LYS A 31 -1.81 11.30 3.54
CA LYS A 31 -1.79 9.84 3.63
C LYS A 31 -0.47 9.35 4.25
N THR A 32 -0.46 8.09 4.68
CA THR A 32 0.73 7.45 5.26
C THR A 32 1.76 7.09 4.20
N GLU A 33 3.02 6.85 4.62
CA GLU A 33 4.07 6.31 3.74
C GLU A 33 3.64 4.98 3.11
N TYR A 34 2.96 4.13 3.88
CA TYR A 34 2.40 2.85 3.40
C TYR A 34 1.41 3.06 2.24
N TYR A 35 0.47 4.00 2.40
CA TYR A 35 -0.48 4.34 1.33
C TYR A 35 0.25 4.76 0.06
N LEU A 36 1.21 5.67 0.17
CA LEU A 36 1.97 6.15 -0.98
C LEU A 36 2.78 5.04 -1.63
N ALA A 37 3.46 4.22 -0.83
CA ALA A 37 4.23 3.09 -1.35
C ALA A 37 3.35 2.11 -2.11
N THR A 38 2.20 1.74 -1.56
CA THR A 38 1.25 0.82 -2.19
C THR A 38 0.70 1.39 -3.48
N VAL A 39 0.21 2.64 -3.45
CA VAL A 39 -0.43 3.27 -4.62
C VAL A 39 0.59 3.49 -5.75
N ILE A 40 1.75 4.04 -5.44
CA ILE A 40 2.79 4.29 -6.45
C ILE A 40 3.26 2.96 -7.05
N ASN A 41 3.49 1.94 -6.22
CA ASN A 41 3.92 0.63 -6.69
C ASN A 41 2.87 -0.02 -7.59
N ALA A 42 1.58 0.02 -7.21
CA ALA A 42 0.49 -0.53 -8.00
C ALA A 42 0.37 0.15 -9.36
N TYR A 43 0.31 1.49 -9.41
CA TYR A 43 0.19 2.23 -10.66
C TYR A 43 1.42 2.09 -11.55
N ARG A 44 2.64 2.09 -10.97
CA ARG A 44 3.86 1.91 -11.76
C ARG A 44 3.90 0.54 -12.43
N ASN A 45 3.62 -0.52 -11.67
CA ASN A 45 3.57 -1.87 -12.25
C ASN A 45 2.41 -2.01 -13.26
N ALA A 46 1.25 -1.38 -13.02
CA ALA A 46 0.13 -1.41 -13.95
C ALA A 46 0.50 -0.80 -15.31
N ILE A 47 1.15 0.36 -15.32
CA ILE A 47 1.61 1.02 -16.54
C ILE A 47 2.67 0.18 -17.24
N ASP A 48 3.68 -0.31 -16.51
CA ASP A 48 4.77 -1.08 -17.09
C ASP A 48 4.29 -2.41 -17.69
N ASP A 49 3.39 -3.11 -17.00
CA ASP A 49 2.84 -4.37 -17.48
C ASP A 49 1.94 -4.15 -18.71
N TYR A 50 1.11 -3.09 -18.72
CA TYR A 50 0.29 -2.76 -19.88
C TYR A 50 1.17 -2.41 -21.10
N MET A 51 2.18 -1.56 -20.91
CA MET A 51 3.09 -1.18 -21.99
C MET A 51 3.89 -2.37 -22.54
N LYS A 52 4.17 -3.37 -21.71
CA LYS A 52 4.90 -4.57 -22.09
C LYS A 52 4.03 -5.60 -22.81
N ASP A 53 2.81 -5.81 -22.34
CA ASP A 53 1.87 -6.83 -22.85
C ASP A 53 0.42 -6.35 -22.72
N PRO A 54 -0.06 -5.50 -23.64
CA PRO A 54 -1.41 -4.95 -23.59
C PRO A 54 -2.52 -6.00 -23.63
N GLU A 55 -2.30 -7.10 -24.36
CA GLU A 55 -3.33 -8.12 -24.58
C GLU A 55 -3.61 -8.94 -23.30
N ASN A 56 -2.62 -9.09 -22.43
CA ASN A 56 -2.73 -9.84 -21.18
C ASN A 56 -2.83 -8.94 -19.95
N TYR A 57 -3.12 -7.64 -20.11
CA TYR A 57 -3.30 -6.75 -18.98
C TYR A 57 -4.48 -7.19 -18.11
N ASN A 58 -4.24 -7.29 -16.80
CA ASN A 58 -5.26 -7.56 -15.80
C ASN A 58 -5.08 -6.65 -14.60
N ALA A 59 -6.08 -5.78 -14.38
CA ALA A 59 -6.07 -4.79 -13.30
C ALA A 59 -6.33 -5.38 -11.91
N ASP A 60 -6.91 -6.58 -11.80
CA ASP A 60 -7.35 -7.17 -10.53
C ASP A 60 -6.22 -7.30 -9.51
N LYS A 61 -5.02 -7.63 -9.96
CA LYS A 61 -3.86 -7.78 -9.06
C LYS A 61 -3.44 -6.46 -8.43
N TYR A 62 -3.57 -5.34 -9.15
CA TYR A 62 -3.28 -4.00 -8.61
C TYR A 62 -4.40 -3.52 -7.71
N MET A 63 -5.66 -3.77 -8.10
CA MET A 63 -6.83 -3.42 -7.30
C MET A 63 -6.78 -4.09 -5.93
N LYS A 64 -6.43 -5.38 -5.86
CA LYS A 64 -6.26 -6.11 -4.59
C LYS A 64 -5.24 -5.46 -3.66
N GLU A 65 -4.14 -4.93 -4.20
CA GLU A 65 -3.15 -4.22 -3.37
C GLU A 65 -3.68 -2.85 -2.91
N LEU A 66 -4.37 -2.11 -3.79
CA LEU A 66 -4.96 -0.83 -3.45
C LEU A 66 -6.04 -0.95 -2.36
N GLU A 67 -6.83 -2.01 -2.39
CA GLU A 67 -7.87 -2.30 -1.37
C GLU A 67 -7.30 -2.57 0.02
N LYS A 68 -6.00 -2.89 0.15
CA LYS A 68 -5.32 -3.02 1.46
C LYS A 68 -5.09 -1.67 2.14
N THR A 69 -5.24 -0.57 1.41
CA THR A 69 -5.04 0.77 1.97
C THR A 69 -6.31 1.30 2.62
N LYS A 70 -6.15 2.16 3.65
CA LYS A 70 -7.29 2.84 4.26
C LYS A 70 -7.89 3.85 3.29
N THR A 71 -9.10 3.56 2.80
CA THR A 71 -9.85 4.43 1.89
C THR A 71 -11.26 4.67 2.42
N ARG A 72 -11.99 5.57 1.79
CA ARG A 72 -13.43 5.77 2.00
C ARG A 72 -14.25 5.03 0.93
N GLY A 73 -13.66 4.04 0.32
CA GLY A 73 -14.12 3.40 -0.90
C GLY A 73 -13.45 4.01 -2.14
N LEU A 74 -13.41 3.24 -3.20
CA LEU A 74 -12.81 3.63 -4.47
C LEU A 74 -13.89 4.01 -5.47
N THR A 75 -13.61 4.96 -6.34
CA THR A 75 -14.51 5.41 -7.40
C THR A 75 -13.73 5.92 -8.60
N THR A 76 -14.31 5.82 -9.78
CA THR A 76 -13.77 6.44 -11.00
C THR A 76 -14.24 7.89 -11.17
N PHE A 77 -15.01 8.44 -10.22
CA PHE A 77 -15.70 9.73 -10.34
C PHE A 77 -16.48 9.82 -11.68
N TYR A 78 -16.16 10.80 -12.49
CA TYR A 78 -16.83 11.06 -13.78
C TYR A 78 -16.05 10.51 -14.97
N PHE A 79 -15.02 9.69 -14.77
CA PHE A 79 -14.19 9.20 -15.85
C PHE A 79 -15.01 8.34 -16.83
N ASN A 80 -15.73 7.35 -16.32
CA ASN A 80 -16.54 6.44 -17.13
C ASN A 80 -17.99 6.90 -17.32
N ASP A 81 -18.52 7.69 -16.40
CA ASP A 81 -19.91 8.15 -16.43
C ASP A 81 -20.03 9.56 -15.84
N ARG A 82 -20.40 10.54 -16.67
CA ARG A 82 -20.63 11.93 -16.24
C ARG A 82 -21.77 12.10 -15.26
N ASN A 83 -22.67 11.12 -15.17
CA ASN A 83 -23.81 11.11 -14.26
C ASN A 83 -23.55 10.24 -13.01
N ASN A 84 -22.33 9.73 -12.84
CA ASN A 84 -21.98 8.94 -11.69
C ASN A 84 -22.28 9.72 -10.39
N LYS A 85 -23.04 9.09 -9.50
CA LYS A 85 -23.39 9.65 -8.18
C LYS A 85 -22.69 8.91 -7.03
N ASP A 86 -21.96 7.82 -7.35
CA ASP A 86 -21.27 6.97 -6.37
C ASP A 86 -19.87 7.48 -6.03
N PHE A 87 -19.75 8.78 -5.78
CA PHE A 87 -18.48 9.40 -5.40
C PHE A 87 -18.43 9.94 -3.97
N GLN A 88 -19.51 9.79 -3.21
CA GLN A 88 -19.57 10.25 -1.82
C GLN A 88 -19.86 9.10 -0.87
N GLU A 89 -19.22 9.15 0.26
CA GLU A 89 -19.48 8.27 1.40
C GLU A 89 -20.36 9.02 2.40
N TYR A 90 -21.60 8.55 2.56
CA TYR A 90 -22.62 9.19 3.39
C TYR A 90 -22.68 8.64 4.81
N GLU A 91 -22.24 7.40 5.01
CA GLU A 91 -22.37 6.69 6.29
C GLU A 91 -21.14 6.85 7.19
N GLY A 92 -20.10 7.55 6.72
CA GLY A 92 -18.86 7.74 7.46
C GLY A 92 -18.03 6.46 7.59
N LYS A 93 -18.37 5.43 6.82
CA LYS A 93 -17.61 4.18 6.79
C LYS A 93 -16.22 4.44 6.21
N GLN A 94 -15.21 4.18 7.00
CA GLN A 94 -13.87 3.96 6.46
C GLN A 94 -13.75 2.46 6.15
N TYR A 95 -13.42 2.14 4.92
CA TYR A 95 -12.94 0.79 4.63
C TYR A 95 -11.60 0.65 5.36
N ASN A 96 -11.65 -0.11 6.44
CA ASN A 96 -10.45 -0.43 7.21
C ASN A 96 -10.09 -1.87 6.86
N PRO A 97 -9.16 -2.09 5.93
CA PRO A 97 -8.69 -3.44 5.66
C PRO A 97 -8.06 -4.01 6.93
N ASN A 98 -8.04 -5.34 7.04
CA ASN A 98 -7.37 -6.05 8.15
C ASN A 98 -5.83 -5.96 8.03
N PHE A 99 -5.33 -4.89 7.44
CA PHE A 99 -3.91 -4.62 7.24
C PHE A 99 -3.50 -3.38 8.00
N GLU A 100 -2.41 -3.50 8.74
CA GLU A 100 -1.80 -2.39 9.47
C GLU A 100 -0.37 -2.17 8.98
N PHE A 101 0.06 -0.91 8.98
CA PHE A 101 1.42 -0.56 8.64
C PHE A 101 2.37 -0.90 9.79
N GLY A 102 3.02 -2.06 9.74
CA GLY A 102 3.94 -2.52 10.78
C GLY A 102 5.21 -1.68 10.89
N GLY A 103 5.79 -1.30 9.76
CA GLY A 103 7.02 -0.51 9.76
C GLY A 103 7.69 -0.40 8.40
N LYS A 104 8.87 0.19 8.40
CA LYS A 104 9.72 0.38 7.23
C LYS A 104 11.05 -0.35 7.40
N VAL A 105 11.39 -1.20 6.44
CA VAL A 105 12.71 -1.84 6.40
C VAL A 105 13.78 -0.77 6.23
N VAL A 106 14.78 -0.79 7.09
CA VAL A 106 15.92 0.15 7.06
C VAL A 106 17.12 -0.50 6.40
N GLU A 107 17.50 -1.68 6.86
CA GLU A 107 18.66 -2.41 6.35
C GLU A 107 18.57 -3.91 6.71
N THR A 108 19.37 -4.70 6.04
CA THR A 108 19.58 -6.11 6.40
C THR A 108 21.07 -6.37 6.54
N VAL A 109 21.48 -6.78 7.74
CA VAL A 109 22.89 -7.06 8.07
C VAL A 109 22.98 -8.42 8.75
N ASN A 110 23.88 -9.27 8.27
CA ASN A 110 24.12 -10.61 8.83
C ASN A 110 22.84 -11.47 8.99
N GLY A 111 21.91 -11.35 8.05
CA GLY A 111 20.66 -12.11 8.07
C GLY A 111 19.57 -11.58 9.02
N LYS A 112 19.83 -10.51 9.74
CA LYS A 112 18.83 -9.77 10.53
C LYS A 112 18.38 -8.54 9.77
N THR A 113 17.08 -8.29 9.72
CA THR A 113 16.47 -7.13 9.06
C THR A 113 16.01 -6.12 10.10
N SER A 114 16.57 -4.92 10.03
CA SER A 114 16.17 -3.82 10.91
C SER A 114 14.94 -3.10 10.34
N VAL A 115 13.93 -2.91 11.18
CA VAL A 115 12.66 -2.28 10.84
C VAL A 115 12.40 -1.08 11.74
N GLU A 116 12.15 0.06 11.15
CA GLU A 116 11.60 1.23 11.85
C GLU A 116 10.10 0.99 12.11
N ILE A 117 9.73 0.85 13.39
CA ILE A 117 8.41 0.40 13.80
C ILE A 117 7.40 1.53 13.71
N LYS A 118 6.24 1.23 13.13
CA LYS A 118 5.12 2.17 13.05
C LYS A 118 3.86 1.66 13.76
N ASN A 119 3.81 0.34 14.05
CA ASN A 119 2.76 -0.27 14.84
C ASN A 119 3.33 -1.41 15.70
N LYS A 120 2.53 -1.95 16.62
CA LYS A 120 2.94 -3.11 17.44
C LYS A 120 3.32 -4.28 16.54
N LEU A 121 4.43 -4.93 16.85
CA LEU A 121 4.84 -6.20 16.24
C LEU A 121 5.06 -7.26 17.33
N SER A 122 4.71 -8.49 17.03
CA SER A 122 4.86 -9.64 17.92
C SER A 122 5.40 -10.85 17.16
N VAL A 123 6.11 -11.69 17.85
CA VAL A 123 6.46 -13.02 17.32
C VAL A 123 5.15 -13.75 16.97
N GLY A 124 5.11 -14.31 15.78
CA GLY A 124 3.94 -14.99 15.25
C GLY A 124 3.07 -14.14 14.33
N ASP A 125 3.27 -12.83 14.22
CA ASP A 125 2.52 -11.98 13.30
C ASP A 125 2.83 -12.37 11.84
N GLU A 126 1.78 -12.39 11.02
CA GLU A 126 1.90 -12.56 9.57
C GLU A 126 2.12 -11.20 8.91
N MET A 127 3.17 -11.11 8.11
CA MET A 127 3.62 -9.87 7.51
C MET A 127 3.68 -9.97 5.99
N GLU A 128 3.52 -8.82 5.35
CA GLU A 128 3.75 -8.65 3.91
C GLU A 128 4.78 -7.52 3.69
N ILE A 129 5.78 -7.77 2.85
CA ILE A 129 6.73 -6.74 2.41
C ILE A 129 6.38 -6.29 1.00
N ILE A 130 6.19 -4.98 0.82
CA ILE A 130 6.11 -4.34 -0.49
C ILE A 130 7.53 -4.15 -1.01
N ILE A 131 7.80 -4.71 -2.18
CA ILE A 131 9.09 -4.55 -2.87
C ILE A 131 8.88 -3.59 -4.04
N PRO A 132 9.61 -2.46 -4.09
CA PRO A 132 9.51 -1.53 -5.21
C PRO A 132 9.71 -2.22 -6.57
N GLY A 133 8.82 -1.94 -7.52
CA GLY A 133 8.86 -2.53 -8.87
C GLY A 133 8.35 -3.97 -8.97
N LYS A 134 7.79 -4.53 -7.89
CA LYS A 134 7.08 -5.82 -7.92
C LYS A 134 5.69 -5.65 -7.33
N ILE A 135 4.68 -6.19 -8.03
CA ILE A 135 3.32 -6.14 -7.49
C ILE A 135 3.08 -7.26 -6.47
N GLU A 136 3.75 -8.38 -6.63
CA GLU A 136 3.67 -9.49 -5.68
C GLU A 136 4.42 -9.12 -4.40
N VAL A 137 3.70 -9.18 -3.28
CA VAL A 137 4.28 -9.00 -1.95
C VAL A 137 4.94 -10.27 -1.46
N VAL A 138 5.98 -10.12 -0.66
CA VAL A 138 6.59 -11.25 0.05
C VAL A 138 5.87 -11.43 1.38
N LYS A 139 5.30 -12.62 1.58
CA LYS A 139 4.62 -13.00 2.82
C LYS A 139 5.56 -13.81 3.70
N PHE A 140 5.55 -13.50 4.99
CA PHE A 140 6.33 -14.24 5.99
C PHE A 140 5.68 -14.11 7.36
N LYS A 141 6.15 -14.94 8.30
CA LYS A 141 5.77 -14.88 9.70
C LYS A 141 6.96 -14.43 10.52
N ILE A 142 6.74 -13.55 11.48
CA ILE A 142 7.80 -13.16 12.40
C ILE A 142 8.12 -14.35 13.30
N GLU A 143 9.31 -14.94 13.14
CA GLU A 143 9.77 -16.06 13.94
C GLU A 143 10.48 -15.58 15.20
N LYS A 144 11.22 -14.48 15.10
CA LYS A 144 12.00 -13.88 16.19
C LYS A 144 12.08 -12.38 16.04
N LEU A 145 12.12 -11.71 17.17
CA LEU A 145 12.38 -10.28 17.29
C LEU A 145 13.54 -10.04 18.24
N TRP A 146 14.38 -9.05 17.95
CA TRP A 146 15.44 -8.59 18.83
C TRP A 146 15.34 -7.09 19.03
N ASP A 147 15.54 -6.66 20.26
CA ASP A 147 15.73 -5.23 20.53
C ASP A 147 16.93 -4.70 19.74
N TYR A 148 16.79 -3.53 19.14
CA TYR A 148 17.80 -3.00 18.23
C TYR A 148 19.08 -2.59 18.95
N GLU A 149 18.97 -2.08 20.20
CA GLU A 149 20.09 -1.54 20.96
C GLU A 149 20.79 -2.62 21.80
N THR A 150 20.00 -3.46 22.47
CA THR A 150 20.54 -4.48 23.40
C THR A 150 20.85 -5.81 22.74
N ASP A 151 20.30 -6.06 21.54
CA ASP A 151 20.33 -7.35 20.81
C ASP A 151 19.73 -8.53 21.61
N GLU A 152 18.91 -8.22 22.62
CA GLU A 152 18.16 -9.21 23.37
C GLU A 152 16.93 -9.69 22.59
N GLU A 153 16.62 -10.99 22.69
CA GLU A 153 15.40 -11.56 22.07
C GLU A 153 14.18 -11.10 22.86
N ILE A 154 13.14 -10.63 22.15
CA ILE A 154 11.90 -10.10 22.71
C ILE A 154 10.70 -10.72 22.01
N GLU A 155 9.57 -10.85 22.72
CA GLU A 155 8.32 -11.42 22.20
C GLU A 155 7.47 -10.38 21.46
N THR A 156 7.55 -9.12 21.87
CA THR A 156 6.73 -8.05 21.31
C THR A 156 7.41 -6.70 21.46
N ILE A 157 7.07 -5.80 20.54
CA ILE A 157 7.51 -4.42 20.61
C ILE A 157 6.38 -3.48 20.24
N ASN A 158 6.25 -2.36 20.95
CA ASN A 158 5.29 -1.31 20.67
C ASN A 158 6.01 -0.08 20.12
N PRO A 159 5.38 0.68 19.21
CA PRO A 159 5.93 1.96 18.81
C PRO A 159 5.89 2.91 20.03
N GLY A 160 7.03 3.43 20.40
CA GLY A 160 7.13 4.29 21.59
C GLY A 160 7.85 5.60 21.31
N VAL A 161 9.03 5.53 20.77
CA VAL A 161 9.87 6.68 20.45
C VAL A 161 9.94 6.85 18.94
N LYS A 162 10.11 8.09 18.48
CA LYS A 162 10.34 8.38 17.08
C LYS A 162 11.57 7.60 16.60
N ASP A 163 11.44 6.97 15.43
CA ASP A 163 12.49 6.18 14.78
C ASP A 163 12.93 4.92 15.53
N GLN A 164 12.08 4.37 16.43
CA GLN A 164 12.34 3.12 17.12
C GLN A 164 12.50 1.97 16.12
N LYS A 165 13.53 1.15 16.32
CA LYS A 165 13.87 0.02 15.44
C LYS A 165 13.81 -1.30 16.19
N VAL A 166 13.63 -2.38 15.41
CA VAL A 166 13.75 -3.78 15.84
C VAL A 166 14.53 -4.55 14.79
N LYS A 167 15.13 -5.66 15.17
CA LYS A 167 15.80 -6.59 14.25
C LYS A 167 15.06 -7.91 14.17
#